data_25703fd9de9d8eb276cc85093a5114d2
#
_entry.id   25703fd9de9d8eb276cc85093a5114d2
#
_cell.length_a   1.000
_cell.length_b   1.000
_cell.length_c   1.000
_cell.angle_alpha   90.00
_cell.angle_beta   90.00
_cell.angle_gamma   90.00
#
_symmetry.space_group_name_H-M   'P 1'
#
loop_
_entity.id
_entity.type
_entity.pdbx_description
1 polymer ?
#
loop_
_entity_poly.entity_id
_entity_poly.type
_entity_poly.pdbx_seq_one_letter_code
_entity_poly.pdbx_strand_id
1 'polypeptide(L)'
;CGMASIVYAYALGKAQRILSGVQNEIGPIFVHGAIHQINQGYAKDGVQLPNTQYTGKLSVKPDWTQALIVAVPSAQGTPWMRRFGPSRTAMASGWMQLRGTRRRRSVDRGFVLSDHVDWPDLLKAISASQASEVWLTHGYTDHVSRYLQEKGYETRTLETRFRGETFDEDGDVEQASENAPRKEPPVQGEMT
;
A
#
# COMPACT_ATOMS: atom_id res chain seq x y z
N CYS A 1 -8.09 8.63 25.65
CA CYS A 1 -7.69 9.90 25.00
C CYS A 1 -8.66 10.35 23.90
N GLY A 2 -9.93 10.36 23.97
CA GLY A 2 -10.93 11.08 23.17
C GLY A 2 -10.63 11.52 21.69
N MET A 3 -9.75 10.82 20.95
CA MET A 3 -9.39 11.17 19.58
C MET A 3 -9.42 9.94 18.68
N ALA A 4 -9.79 10.13 17.42
CA ALA A 4 -9.69 9.10 16.41
C ALA A 4 -8.23 8.64 16.19
N SER A 5 -8.04 7.38 15.86
CA SER A 5 -6.75 6.84 15.41
C SER A 5 -6.81 6.58 13.92
N ILE A 6 -5.94 7.22 13.15
CA ILE A 6 -5.90 7.08 11.69
C ILE A 6 -4.59 6.39 11.29
N VAL A 7 -4.70 5.27 10.59
CA VAL A 7 -3.54 4.54 10.07
C VAL A 7 -3.55 4.61 8.56
N TYR A 8 -2.50 5.20 8.00
CA TYR A 8 -2.28 5.22 6.56
C TYR A 8 -1.58 3.96 6.10
N ALA A 9 -2.15 3.30 5.10
CA ALA A 9 -1.59 2.13 4.45
C ALA A 9 -2.05 2.05 3.00
N TYR A 10 -1.28 1.38 2.15
CA TYR A 10 -1.72 1.12 0.79
C TYR A 10 -2.98 0.26 0.76
N ALA A 11 -3.87 0.57 -0.19
CA ALA A 11 -5.22 0.00 -0.24
C ALA A 11 -5.23 -1.51 -0.46
N LEU A 12 -4.30 -2.03 -1.28
CA LEU A 12 -4.15 -3.45 -1.58
C LEU A 12 -3.06 -4.08 -0.71
N GLY A 13 -3.34 -5.21 -0.11
CA GLY A 13 -2.43 -6.04 0.68
C GLY A 13 -2.18 -5.46 2.07
N LYS A 14 -1.55 -4.30 2.19
CA LYS A 14 -1.11 -3.72 3.47
C LYS A 14 -2.28 -3.34 4.38
N ALA A 15 -3.32 -2.71 3.83
CA ALA A 15 -4.52 -2.37 4.59
C ALA A 15 -5.21 -3.64 5.14
N GLN A 16 -5.34 -4.69 4.34
CA GLN A 16 -5.94 -5.96 4.76
C GLN A 16 -5.09 -6.67 5.81
N ARG A 17 -3.76 -6.61 5.68
CA ARG A 17 -2.85 -7.15 6.70
C ARG A 17 -2.99 -6.44 8.04
N ILE A 18 -3.17 -5.11 8.04
CA ILE A 18 -3.46 -4.36 9.26
C ILE A 18 -4.80 -4.80 9.83
N LEU A 19 -5.84 -4.85 9.00
CA LEU A 19 -7.18 -5.22 9.44
C LEU A 19 -7.23 -6.64 10.03
N SER A 20 -6.56 -7.60 9.41
CA SER A 20 -6.51 -8.98 9.94
C SER A 20 -5.74 -9.11 11.26
N GLY A 21 -4.83 -8.18 11.54
CA GLY A 21 -4.07 -8.13 12.80
C GLY A 21 -4.74 -7.32 13.92
N VAL A 22 -5.84 -6.63 13.62
CA VAL A 22 -6.56 -5.81 14.60
C VAL A 22 -7.49 -6.69 15.43
N GLN A 23 -7.36 -6.61 16.74
CA GLN A 23 -8.26 -7.30 17.67
C GLN A 23 -9.61 -6.59 17.73
N ASN A 24 -10.69 -7.36 17.98
CA ASN A 24 -12.07 -6.84 18.04
C ASN A 24 -12.33 -5.80 19.14
N GLU A 25 -11.40 -5.62 20.07
CA GLU A 25 -11.52 -4.72 21.22
C GLU A 25 -11.11 -3.27 20.93
N ILE A 26 -10.64 -2.96 19.71
CA ILE A 26 -10.13 -1.62 19.33
C ILE A 26 -11.25 -0.59 19.22
N GLY A 27 -12.51 -1.00 19.12
CA GLY A 27 -13.65 -0.14 18.83
C GLY A 27 -14.06 -0.20 17.35
N PRO A 28 -14.93 0.71 16.87
CA PRO A 28 -15.43 0.66 15.51
C PRO A 28 -14.30 0.95 14.50
N ILE A 29 -14.26 0.15 13.43
CA ILE A 29 -13.27 0.27 12.37
C ILE A 29 -13.91 0.88 11.12
N PHE A 30 -13.33 1.96 10.64
CA PHE A 30 -13.74 2.63 9.42
C PHE A 30 -12.66 2.57 8.38
N VAL A 31 -13.06 2.54 7.11
CA VAL A 31 -12.11 2.47 6.00
C VAL A 31 -12.38 3.52 4.93
N HIS A 32 -11.32 3.98 4.28
CA HIS A 32 -11.39 4.80 3.08
C HIS A 32 -12.03 4.03 1.91
N GLY A 33 -12.67 4.73 0.96
CA GLY A 33 -13.38 4.12 -0.16
C GLY A 33 -12.55 3.14 -0.98
N ALA A 34 -11.31 3.48 -1.28
CA ALA A 34 -10.40 2.59 -2.01
C ALA A 34 -10.16 1.27 -1.27
N ILE A 35 -9.99 1.32 0.04
CA ILE A 35 -9.81 0.12 0.88
C ILE A 35 -11.11 -0.68 0.95
N HIS A 36 -12.26 0.00 1.06
CA HIS A 36 -13.56 -0.67 1.08
C HIS A 36 -13.82 -1.52 -0.17
N GLN A 37 -13.51 -0.97 -1.35
CA GLN A 37 -13.67 -1.71 -2.60
C GLN A 37 -12.80 -2.96 -2.66
N ILE A 38 -11.55 -2.87 -2.22
CA ILE A 38 -10.63 -4.00 -2.18
C ILE A 38 -11.08 -5.04 -1.15
N ASN A 39 -11.53 -4.61 0.04
CA ASN A 39 -12.06 -5.52 1.06
C ASN A 39 -13.25 -6.36 0.54
N GLN A 40 -14.08 -5.79 -0.34
CA GLN A 40 -15.17 -6.54 -0.98
C GLN A 40 -14.64 -7.66 -1.89
N GLY A 41 -13.52 -7.46 -2.58
CA GLY A 41 -12.83 -8.51 -3.34
C GLY A 41 -12.35 -9.63 -2.43
N TYR A 42 -11.60 -9.28 -1.38
CA TYR A 42 -11.10 -10.24 -0.39
C TYR A 42 -12.23 -11.07 0.24
N ALA A 43 -13.36 -10.44 0.56
CA ALA A 43 -14.52 -11.14 1.11
C ALA A 43 -15.15 -12.13 0.12
N LYS A 44 -15.21 -11.79 -1.18
CA LYS A 44 -15.68 -12.69 -2.23
C LYS A 44 -14.80 -13.92 -2.39
N ASP A 45 -13.49 -13.75 -2.18
CA ASP A 45 -12.49 -14.81 -2.24
C ASP A 45 -12.38 -15.59 -0.91
N GLY A 46 -13.30 -15.36 0.03
CA GLY A 46 -13.39 -16.10 1.29
C GLY A 46 -12.43 -15.64 2.38
N VAL A 47 -11.69 -14.55 2.18
CA VAL A 47 -10.80 -13.99 3.21
C VAL A 47 -11.63 -13.30 4.28
N GLN A 48 -11.47 -13.73 5.53
CA GLN A 48 -12.15 -13.14 6.66
C GLN A 48 -11.41 -11.90 7.16
N LEU A 49 -12.05 -10.76 7.05
CA LEU A 49 -11.60 -9.48 7.61
C LEU A 49 -12.58 -9.04 8.72
N PRO A 50 -12.12 -8.23 9.68
CA PRO A 50 -13.03 -7.67 10.69
C PRO A 50 -14.11 -6.82 10.05
N ASN A 51 -15.23 -6.64 10.76
CA ASN A 51 -16.32 -5.79 10.27
C ASN A 51 -15.83 -4.34 10.15
N THR A 52 -15.90 -3.77 8.95
CA THR A 52 -15.48 -2.40 8.66
C THR A 52 -16.61 -1.58 8.07
N GLN A 53 -16.67 -0.29 8.42
CA GLN A 53 -17.65 0.64 7.88
C GLN A 53 -17.00 1.56 6.86
N TYR A 54 -17.68 1.75 5.73
CA TYR A 54 -17.22 2.69 4.70
C TYR A 54 -17.56 4.13 5.09
N THR A 55 -16.56 5.00 5.21
CA THR A 55 -16.73 6.40 5.63
C THR A 55 -17.59 7.27 4.67
N GLY A 56 -17.80 6.83 3.44
CA GLY A 56 -18.61 7.56 2.45
C GLY A 56 -20.11 7.25 2.48
N LYS A 57 -20.57 6.25 3.25
CA LYS A 57 -21.98 5.81 3.32
C LYS A 57 -22.55 5.86 4.74
N LEU A 58 -22.12 6.82 5.54
CA LEU A 58 -22.59 6.94 6.91
C LEU A 58 -23.89 7.74 6.96
N SER A 59 -24.96 7.15 7.49
CA SER A 59 -26.25 7.82 7.66
C SER A 59 -26.24 8.82 8.83
N VAL A 60 -25.39 8.57 9.82
CA VAL A 60 -25.23 9.42 11.01
C VAL A 60 -23.74 9.63 11.23
N LYS A 61 -23.36 10.83 11.69
CA LYS A 61 -21.97 11.12 12.04
C LYS A 61 -21.58 10.28 13.27
N PRO A 62 -20.59 9.37 13.16
CA PRO A 62 -20.17 8.55 14.28
C PRO A 62 -19.43 9.37 15.33
N ASP A 63 -19.35 8.82 16.52
CA ASP A 63 -18.34 9.23 17.50
C ASP A 63 -16.98 8.65 17.08
N TRP A 64 -16.06 9.53 16.72
CA TRP A 64 -14.72 9.14 16.29
C TRP A 64 -13.73 8.89 17.41
N THR A 65 -14.11 9.16 18.67
CA THR A 65 -13.17 9.23 19.81
C THR A 65 -12.47 7.90 20.12
N GLN A 66 -13.04 6.78 19.73
CA GLN A 66 -12.47 5.43 19.89
C GLN A 66 -12.36 4.68 18.55
N ALA A 67 -12.55 5.40 17.43
CA ALA A 67 -12.55 4.77 16.13
C ALA A 67 -11.12 4.55 15.62
N LEU A 68 -10.92 3.40 14.97
CA LEU A 68 -9.79 3.17 14.07
C LEU A 68 -10.22 3.49 12.64
N ILE A 69 -9.51 4.37 11.98
CA ILE A 69 -9.71 4.69 10.56
C ILE A 69 -8.50 4.18 9.78
N VAL A 70 -8.71 3.28 8.81
CA VAL A 70 -7.66 2.88 7.86
C VAL A 70 -7.86 3.61 6.54
N ALA A 71 -6.85 4.36 6.13
CA ALA A 71 -6.91 5.25 4.98
C ALA A 71 -5.68 5.07 4.06
N VAL A 72 -5.83 5.46 2.81
CA VAL A 72 -4.70 5.48 1.86
C VAL A 72 -3.79 6.69 2.13
N PRO A 73 -2.48 6.61 1.83
CA PRO A 73 -1.54 7.71 2.04
C PRO A 73 -1.98 9.01 1.36
N SER A 74 -2.58 8.94 0.16
CA SER A 74 -3.12 10.08 -0.58
C SER A 74 -4.26 10.83 0.11
N ALA A 75 -4.88 10.22 1.12
CA ALA A 75 -5.90 10.90 1.91
C ALA A 75 -5.31 11.88 2.95
N GLN A 76 -4.02 11.76 3.28
CA GLN A 76 -3.35 12.63 4.25
C GLN A 76 -3.36 14.09 3.78
N GLY A 77 -3.71 15.01 4.67
CA GLY A 77 -3.76 16.45 4.38
C GLY A 77 -4.95 16.90 3.51
N THR A 78 -5.78 15.99 3.02
CA THR A 78 -6.94 16.32 2.19
C THR A 78 -8.15 16.79 3.03
N PRO A 79 -9.15 17.46 2.41
CA PRO A 79 -10.40 17.82 3.09
C PRO A 79 -11.15 16.62 3.68
N TRP A 80 -10.93 15.41 3.16
CA TRP A 80 -11.51 14.18 3.67
C TRP A 80 -11.18 13.94 5.15
N MET A 81 -10.00 14.37 5.59
CA MET A 81 -9.53 14.25 6.97
C MET A 81 -10.31 15.11 7.97
N ARG A 82 -10.85 16.23 7.53
CA ARG A 82 -11.51 17.21 8.42
C ARG A 82 -12.69 16.65 9.18
N ARG A 83 -13.33 15.60 8.65
CA ARG A 83 -14.50 14.94 9.27
C ARG A 83 -14.18 14.26 10.60
N PHE A 84 -12.93 13.88 10.83
CA PHE A 84 -12.52 13.15 12.02
C PHE A 84 -12.15 14.06 13.19
N GLY A 85 -11.98 15.36 12.94
CA GLY A 85 -11.52 16.31 13.96
C GLY A 85 -10.09 16.03 14.44
N PRO A 86 -9.75 16.37 15.69
CA PRO A 86 -8.46 16.03 16.26
C PRO A 86 -8.24 14.52 16.24
N SER A 87 -7.11 14.08 15.68
CA SER A 87 -6.83 12.65 15.48
C SER A 87 -5.35 12.35 15.69
N ARG A 88 -5.05 11.14 16.11
CA ARG A 88 -3.69 10.58 16.10
C ARG A 88 -3.46 9.88 14.78
N THR A 89 -2.30 10.14 14.17
CA THR A 89 -1.99 9.61 12.84
C THR A 89 -0.81 8.66 12.89
N ALA A 90 -0.88 7.63 12.08
CA ALA A 90 0.22 6.69 11.91
C ALA A 90 0.37 6.28 10.44
N MET A 91 1.58 5.92 10.04
CA MET A 91 1.90 5.33 8.75
C MET A 91 2.39 3.91 8.92
N ALA A 92 1.81 2.96 8.18
CA ALA A 92 2.27 1.59 8.11
C ALA A 92 2.99 1.36 6.78
N SER A 93 4.32 1.23 6.84
CA SER A 93 5.16 0.98 5.66
C SER A 93 6.51 0.40 6.10
N GLY A 94 7.15 -0.42 5.26
CA GLY A 94 8.52 -0.88 5.49
C GLY A 94 9.50 0.28 5.65
N TRP A 95 9.25 1.39 4.98
CA TRP A 95 10.05 2.61 5.05
C TRP A 95 10.03 3.31 6.43
N MET A 96 9.10 2.96 7.31
CA MET A 96 9.06 3.49 8.67
C MET A 96 10.23 3.02 9.54
N GLN A 97 11.04 2.08 9.05
CA GLN A 97 12.30 1.71 9.64
C GLN A 97 13.33 2.85 9.57
N LEU A 98 13.26 3.69 8.53
CA LEU A 98 14.17 4.79 8.31
C LEU A 98 13.72 6.06 9.05
N ARG A 99 14.57 6.58 9.94
CA ARG A 99 14.25 7.78 10.74
C ARG A 99 13.92 9.01 9.89
N GLY A 100 14.65 9.23 8.79
CA GLY A 100 14.42 10.35 7.87
C GLY A 100 13.03 10.31 7.25
N THR A 101 12.60 9.17 6.77
CA THR A 101 11.28 8.95 6.18
C THR A 101 10.15 9.21 7.19
N ARG A 102 10.28 8.71 8.42
CA ARG A 102 9.31 8.98 9.49
C ARG A 102 9.10 10.47 9.75
N ARG A 103 10.20 11.25 9.78
CA ARG A 103 10.11 12.71 10.02
C ARG A 103 9.40 13.42 8.88
N ARG A 104 9.70 13.08 7.63
CA ARG A 104 9.09 13.70 6.44
C ARG A 104 7.60 13.42 6.31
N ARG A 105 7.11 12.28 6.80
CA ARG A 105 5.70 11.90 6.69
C ARG A 105 4.74 12.64 7.61
N SER A 106 5.23 13.48 8.53
CA SER A 106 4.40 14.28 9.43
C SER A 106 3.27 13.49 10.10
N VAL A 107 3.58 12.28 10.59
CA VAL A 107 2.67 11.42 11.36
C VAL A 107 3.17 11.24 12.78
N ASP A 108 2.25 11.04 13.72
CA ASP A 108 2.59 10.84 15.14
C ASP A 108 3.39 9.54 15.34
N ARG A 109 3.09 8.48 14.57
CA ARG A 109 3.78 7.19 14.66
C ARG A 109 4.04 6.57 13.30
N GLY A 110 5.14 5.81 13.19
CA GLY A 110 5.42 4.91 12.09
C GLY A 110 5.44 3.47 12.57
N PHE A 111 4.71 2.60 11.88
CA PHE A 111 4.76 1.15 12.08
C PHE A 111 5.54 0.52 10.94
N VAL A 112 6.58 -0.24 11.27
CA VAL A 112 7.34 -0.99 10.26
C VAL A 112 6.50 -2.20 9.87
N LEU A 113 5.85 -2.09 8.73
CA LEU A 113 5.03 -3.15 8.15
C LEU A 113 5.26 -3.19 6.66
N SER A 114 5.81 -4.29 6.15
CA SER A 114 6.02 -4.53 4.72
C SER A 114 5.23 -5.75 4.27
N ASP A 115 4.62 -5.65 3.12
CA ASP A 115 4.02 -6.74 2.34
C ASP A 115 4.97 -7.25 1.24
N HIS A 116 6.14 -6.64 1.13
CA HIS A 116 7.22 -7.12 0.27
C HIS A 116 8.01 -8.22 0.98
N VAL A 117 8.49 -9.16 0.21
CA VAL A 117 9.42 -10.20 0.69
C VAL A 117 10.71 -9.55 1.17
N ASP A 118 11.30 -10.07 2.24
CA ASP A 118 12.63 -9.65 2.68
C ASP A 118 13.74 -10.32 1.86
N TRP A 119 14.97 -9.88 2.06
CA TRP A 119 16.11 -10.39 1.29
C TRP A 119 16.34 -11.89 1.44
N PRO A 120 16.35 -12.48 2.66
CA PRO A 120 16.51 -13.92 2.82
C PRO A 120 15.40 -14.73 2.15
N ASP A 121 14.16 -14.30 2.26
CA ASP A 121 13.02 -15.01 1.67
C ASP A 121 12.92 -14.82 0.16
N LEU A 122 13.37 -13.67 -0.39
CA LEU A 122 13.55 -13.48 -1.82
C LEU A 122 14.53 -14.52 -2.39
N LEU A 123 15.68 -14.69 -1.75
CA LEU A 123 16.69 -15.67 -2.20
C LEU A 123 16.18 -17.11 -2.08
N LYS A 124 15.43 -17.43 -1.01
CA LYS A 124 14.77 -18.74 -0.88
C LYS A 124 13.76 -18.99 -2.01
N ALA A 125 12.93 -17.99 -2.34
CA ALA A 125 11.95 -18.11 -3.39
C ALA A 125 12.61 -18.34 -4.76
N ILE A 126 13.67 -17.58 -5.07
CA ILE A 126 14.45 -17.77 -6.30
C ILE A 126 15.05 -19.16 -6.35
N SER A 127 15.70 -19.61 -5.29
CA SER A 127 16.28 -20.95 -5.22
C SER A 127 15.23 -22.04 -5.34
N ALA A 128 14.08 -21.89 -4.67
CA ALA A 128 12.99 -22.87 -4.70
C ALA A 128 12.31 -22.96 -6.06
N SER A 129 12.34 -21.89 -6.86
CA SER A 129 11.79 -21.89 -8.23
C SER A 129 12.59 -22.75 -9.20
N GLN A 130 13.84 -23.08 -8.89
CA GLN A 130 14.79 -23.77 -9.77
C GLN A 130 14.98 -23.09 -11.13
N ALA A 131 14.68 -21.80 -11.23
CA ALA A 131 14.87 -21.01 -12.44
C ALA A 131 16.36 -20.81 -12.72
N SER A 132 16.78 -20.97 -13.97
CA SER A 132 18.14 -20.64 -14.41
C SER A 132 18.29 -19.13 -14.73
N GLU A 133 17.19 -18.47 -15.09
CA GLU A 133 17.14 -17.06 -15.44
C GLU A 133 16.15 -16.30 -14.54
N VAL A 134 16.57 -15.13 -14.03
CA VAL A 134 15.77 -14.27 -13.15
C VAL A 134 15.60 -12.89 -13.77
N TRP A 135 14.36 -12.46 -13.94
CA TRP A 135 14.02 -11.17 -14.52
C TRP A 135 13.65 -10.19 -13.42
N LEU A 136 14.35 -9.05 -13.39
CA LEU A 136 14.20 -8.01 -12.38
C LEU A 136 13.49 -6.80 -12.98
N THR A 137 12.48 -6.26 -12.29
CA THR A 137 11.58 -5.26 -12.88
C THR A 137 11.69 -3.88 -12.27
N HIS A 138 11.87 -3.74 -10.97
CA HIS A 138 11.88 -2.44 -10.27
C HIS A 138 12.68 -2.52 -8.97
N GLY A 139 12.96 -1.38 -8.36
CA GLY A 139 13.81 -1.26 -7.18
C GLY A 139 15.30 -1.21 -7.53
N TYR A 140 16.14 -1.72 -6.65
CA TYR A 140 17.61 -1.73 -6.83
C TYR A 140 18.05 -2.91 -7.70
N THR A 141 17.57 -2.97 -8.93
CA THR A 141 17.76 -4.09 -9.87
C THR A 141 19.24 -4.42 -10.09
N ASP A 142 20.09 -3.41 -10.23
CA ASP A 142 21.52 -3.61 -10.52
C ASP A 142 22.25 -4.36 -9.40
N HIS A 143 21.95 -4.02 -8.13
CA HIS A 143 22.57 -4.70 -6.98
C HIS A 143 22.09 -6.15 -6.87
N VAL A 144 20.79 -6.39 -7.09
CA VAL A 144 20.19 -7.73 -7.06
C VAL A 144 20.71 -8.57 -8.22
N SER A 145 20.76 -8.00 -9.44
CA SER A 145 21.29 -8.64 -10.64
C SER A 145 22.70 -9.13 -10.40
N ARG A 146 23.59 -8.23 -9.98
CA ARG A 146 24.99 -8.56 -9.71
C ARG A 146 25.15 -9.68 -8.70
N TYR A 147 24.41 -9.61 -7.59
CA TYR A 147 24.44 -10.65 -6.57
C TYR A 147 24.01 -12.01 -7.10
N LEU A 148 22.93 -12.06 -7.90
CA LEU A 148 22.43 -13.28 -8.49
C LEU A 148 23.39 -13.87 -9.52
N GLN A 149 24.03 -13.03 -10.34
CA GLN A 149 25.07 -13.44 -11.29
C GLN A 149 26.28 -14.05 -10.56
N GLU A 150 26.71 -13.48 -9.45
CA GLU A 150 27.76 -14.05 -8.59
C GLU A 150 27.37 -15.42 -8.01
N LYS A 151 26.06 -15.73 -7.92
CA LYS A 151 25.50 -17.03 -7.51
C LYS A 151 25.22 -17.98 -8.67
N GLY A 152 25.52 -17.58 -9.91
CA GLY A 152 25.40 -18.42 -11.10
C GLY A 152 24.03 -18.36 -11.82
N TYR A 153 23.17 -17.40 -11.45
CA TYR A 153 21.94 -17.16 -12.18
C TYR A 153 22.16 -16.27 -13.39
N GLU A 154 21.48 -16.54 -14.49
CA GLU A 154 21.32 -15.56 -15.54
C GLU A 154 20.29 -14.50 -15.12
N THR A 155 20.59 -13.22 -15.36
CA THR A 155 19.68 -12.13 -14.97
C THR A 155 19.41 -11.18 -16.11
N ARG A 156 18.17 -10.67 -16.18
CA ARG A 156 17.76 -9.58 -17.07
C ARG A 156 17.02 -8.51 -16.28
N THR A 157 17.25 -7.26 -16.64
CA THR A 157 16.45 -6.14 -16.12
C THR A 157 15.38 -5.78 -17.14
N LEU A 158 14.12 -5.73 -16.68
CA LEU A 158 12.99 -5.28 -17.49
C LEU A 158 12.67 -3.83 -17.14
N GLU A 159 12.67 -2.96 -18.11
CA GLU A 159 12.11 -1.62 -17.96
C GLU A 159 10.59 -1.72 -17.90
N THR A 160 10.02 -1.28 -16.79
CA THR A 160 8.56 -1.20 -16.63
C THR A 160 8.12 0.26 -16.67
N ARG A 161 6.91 0.51 -17.21
CA ARG A 161 6.30 1.85 -17.21
C ARG A 161 5.87 2.30 -15.81
N PHE A 162 5.76 1.37 -14.88
CA PHE A 162 5.46 1.65 -13.49
C PHE A 162 6.78 1.79 -12.72
N ARG A 163 7.08 3.01 -12.33
CA ARG A 163 8.03 3.25 -11.24
C ARG A 163 7.28 2.87 -9.96
N GLY A 164 7.73 1.82 -9.27
CA GLY A 164 7.23 1.49 -7.93
C GLY A 164 7.40 2.65 -6.95
N GLU A 165 7.29 2.41 -5.64
CA GLU A 165 7.60 3.41 -4.61
C GLU A 165 9.08 3.87 -4.78
N THR A 166 9.30 4.85 -5.64
CA THR A 166 10.61 5.52 -5.73
C THR A 166 10.62 6.64 -4.71
N PHE A 167 11.65 6.68 -3.89
CA PHE A 167 12.01 7.89 -3.17
C PHE A 167 12.91 8.67 -4.12
N ASP A 168 12.40 9.76 -4.66
CA ASP A 168 13.28 10.78 -5.18
C ASP A 168 14.09 11.35 -4.01
N GLU A 169 15.35 11.67 -4.22
CA GLU A 169 16.24 12.21 -3.19
C GLU A 169 15.66 13.47 -2.52
N ASP A 170 14.70 14.12 -3.14
CA ASP A 170 13.96 15.28 -2.63
C ASP A 170 12.72 14.93 -1.78
N GLY A 171 12.40 13.67 -1.56
CA GLY A 171 11.45 13.22 -0.52
C GLY A 171 9.97 13.29 -0.87
N ASP A 172 9.59 13.64 -2.07
CA ASP A 172 8.21 13.57 -2.53
C ASP A 172 7.91 12.20 -3.14
N VAL A 173 6.93 11.52 -2.56
CA VAL A 173 6.35 10.33 -3.16
C VAL A 173 5.40 10.80 -4.24
N GLU A 174 5.86 10.84 -5.46
CA GLU A 174 4.98 11.02 -6.59
C GLU A 174 4.10 9.77 -6.73
N GLN A 175 2.87 9.90 -6.26
CA GLN A 175 1.85 8.87 -6.46
C GLN A 175 1.52 8.85 -7.94
N ALA A 176 1.81 7.73 -8.60
CA ALA A 176 1.23 7.45 -9.91
C ALA A 176 -0.28 7.60 -9.79
N SER A 177 -0.83 8.64 -10.42
CA SER A 177 -2.25 8.94 -10.45
C SER A 177 -2.97 7.78 -11.14
N GLU A 178 -3.79 7.08 -10.43
CA GLU A 178 -4.65 5.98 -10.91
C GLU A 178 -5.78 6.44 -11.86
N ASN A 179 -5.70 7.67 -12.37
CA ASN A 179 -6.70 8.28 -13.25
C ASN A 179 -6.10 8.80 -14.55
N ALA A 180 -5.50 7.92 -15.37
CA ALA A 180 -5.35 8.20 -16.80
C ALA A 180 -6.55 7.57 -17.53
N PRO A 181 -7.36 8.33 -18.31
CA PRO A 181 -8.41 7.75 -19.11
C PRO A 181 -7.81 6.78 -20.14
N ARG A 182 -8.33 5.56 -20.17
CA ARG A 182 -7.99 4.59 -21.24
C ARG A 182 -8.36 5.21 -22.57
N LYS A 183 -7.36 5.60 -23.36
CA LYS A 183 -7.57 5.87 -24.79
C LYS A 183 -7.84 4.52 -25.46
N GLU A 184 -9.05 4.34 -25.96
CA GLU A 184 -9.40 3.22 -26.82
C GLU A 184 -8.51 3.25 -28.08
N PRO A 185 -8.03 2.08 -28.54
CA PRO A 185 -7.29 2.02 -29.80
C PRO A 185 -8.23 2.39 -30.96
N PRO A 186 -7.72 3.05 -32.01
CA PRO A 186 -8.54 3.41 -33.16
C PRO A 186 -9.08 2.14 -33.84
N VAL A 187 -10.39 2.11 -34.03
CA VAL A 187 -11.09 1.10 -34.86
C VAL A 187 -10.55 1.22 -36.27
N GLN A 188 -9.90 0.18 -36.76
CA GLN A 188 -9.53 0.09 -38.16
C GLN A 188 -10.81 -0.07 -38.98
N GLY A 189 -11.12 0.96 -39.78
CA GLY A 189 -12.21 0.95 -40.71
C GLY A 189 -12.01 -0.09 -41.81
N GLU A 190 -13.06 -0.83 -42.06
CA GLU A 190 -13.18 -1.69 -43.22
C GLU A 190 -13.03 -0.87 -44.52
N MET A 191 -12.09 -1.29 -45.38
CA MET A 191 -12.09 -0.87 -46.77
C MET A 191 -12.87 -1.93 -47.58
N THR A 192 -13.95 -1.48 -48.13
CA THR A 192 -14.65 -2.10 -49.28
C THR A 192 -13.77 -2.09 -50.50
#